data_5c158cafc38f6eae547a028c6952a39d
#
_entry.id   5c158cafc38f6eae547a028c6952a39d
#
_cell.length_a   1.000
_cell.length_b   1.000
_cell.length_c   1.000
_cell.angle_alpha   90.00
_cell.angle_beta   90.00
_cell.angle_gamma   90.00
#
_symmetry.space_group_name_H-M   'P 1'
#
loop_
_entity.id
_entity.type
_entity.pdbx_description
1 polymer ?
#
loop_
_entity_poly.entity_id
_entity_poly.type
_entity_poly.pdbx_seq_one_letter_code
_entity_poly.pdbx_strand_id
1 'polypeptide(L)'
;MGEVADGAKQIGGDVVHKVKKSAKKTMDDVAMTPFLRKITFFSSGGSFLDGYVLSLIGVALTQITPLFNLDEAWSAAIGASVLLGIFVGTIAGGYLTDRIGRKKMFIVDIVAIGTFSILSVFCADPLQLVAARFFIGVFVGADYPIATSLIAEFTPKQHRSISMGMVSAAWYLGATVAAFVGYFLYSVPNGWQWMLGSAVIPCIILLVGR
;
A
#
# COMPACT_ATOMS: atom_id res chain seq x y z
N MET A 1 -52.58 -28.46 33.50
CA MET A 1 -52.21 -27.08 33.14
C MET A 1 -50.66 -26.83 33.14
N GLY A 2 -49.87 -27.62 33.83
CA GLY A 2 -48.42 -27.47 33.88
C GLY A 2 -47.67 -27.86 32.61
N GLU A 3 -48.10 -28.93 31.94
CA GLU A 3 -47.41 -29.50 30.78
C GLU A 3 -47.49 -28.63 29.52
N VAL A 4 -48.55 -27.86 29.34
CA VAL A 4 -48.70 -26.92 28.21
C VAL A 4 -47.86 -25.66 28.39
N ALA A 5 -47.60 -25.26 29.62
CA ALA A 5 -46.75 -24.10 29.93
C ALA A 5 -45.25 -24.39 29.75
N ASP A 6 -44.83 -25.63 30.04
CA ASP A 6 -43.46 -26.07 29.84
C ASP A 6 -43.15 -26.27 28.34
N GLY A 7 -44.07 -26.82 27.57
CA GLY A 7 -43.90 -26.94 26.14
C GLY A 7 -43.82 -25.59 25.42
N ALA A 8 -44.55 -24.59 25.85
CA ALA A 8 -44.48 -23.22 25.30
C ALA A 8 -43.16 -22.51 25.60
N LYS A 9 -42.59 -22.74 26.80
CA LYS A 9 -41.26 -22.22 27.17
C LYS A 9 -40.12 -22.88 26.38
N GLN A 10 -40.21 -24.18 26.13
CA GLN A 10 -39.23 -24.93 25.39
C GLN A 10 -39.21 -24.53 23.91
N ILE A 11 -40.37 -24.38 23.29
CA ILE A 11 -40.54 -23.89 21.89
C ILE A 11 -40.05 -22.46 21.76
N GLY A 12 -40.36 -21.59 22.71
CA GLY A 12 -39.85 -20.21 22.75
C GLY A 12 -38.33 -20.14 22.86
N GLY A 13 -37.72 -21.01 23.69
CA GLY A 13 -36.28 -21.12 23.85
C GLY A 13 -35.57 -21.57 22.57
N ASP A 14 -36.10 -22.58 21.91
CA ASP A 14 -35.56 -23.12 20.65
C ASP A 14 -35.70 -22.13 19.49
N VAL A 15 -36.84 -21.43 19.40
CA VAL A 15 -37.04 -20.38 18.39
C VAL A 15 -36.08 -19.21 18.62
N VAL A 16 -35.93 -18.75 19.85
CA VAL A 16 -34.96 -17.68 20.20
C VAL A 16 -33.53 -18.11 19.94
N HIS A 17 -33.17 -19.38 20.22
CA HIS A 17 -31.83 -19.89 19.95
C HIS A 17 -31.57 -20.05 18.43
N LYS A 18 -32.57 -20.52 17.65
CA LYS A 18 -32.47 -20.57 16.18
C LYS A 18 -32.43 -19.19 15.55
N VAL A 19 -33.22 -18.24 16.03
CA VAL A 19 -33.19 -16.84 15.56
C VAL A 19 -31.85 -16.18 15.92
N LYS A 20 -31.30 -16.37 17.13
CA LYS A 20 -29.97 -15.94 17.51
C LYS A 20 -28.87 -16.57 16.66
N LYS A 21 -29.00 -17.85 16.30
CA LYS A 21 -28.04 -18.57 15.46
C LYS A 21 -28.16 -18.19 13.99
N SER A 22 -29.37 -17.85 13.51
CA SER A 22 -29.61 -17.37 12.15
C SER A 22 -29.26 -15.88 11.98
N ALA A 23 -29.48 -15.06 13.01
CA ALA A 23 -29.10 -13.65 13.01
C ALA A 23 -27.58 -13.41 13.12
N LYS A 24 -26.78 -14.44 13.36
CA LYS A 24 -25.35 -14.35 13.64
C LYS A 24 -24.42 -14.82 12.51
N LYS A 25 -24.92 -15.02 11.29
CA LYS A 25 -24.05 -15.05 10.11
C LYS A 25 -23.81 -13.62 9.62
N THR A 26 -23.09 -12.87 10.42
CA THR A 26 -22.47 -11.62 10.00
C THR A 26 -21.26 -11.95 9.11
N MET A 27 -20.85 -10.99 8.27
CA MET A 27 -19.60 -11.09 7.46
C MET A 27 -18.38 -11.55 8.29
N ASP A 28 -18.45 -11.40 9.61
CA ASP A 28 -17.41 -11.81 10.55
C ASP A 28 -17.23 -13.33 10.71
N ASP A 29 -18.26 -14.12 10.36
CA ASP A 29 -18.25 -15.61 10.46
C ASP A 29 -17.89 -16.30 9.14
N VAL A 30 -17.55 -15.52 8.10
CA VAL A 30 -17.21 -16.07 6.79
C VAL A 30 -15.73 -16.49 6.78
N ALA A 31 -15.47 -17.73 6.38
CA ALA A 31 -14.12 -18.22 6.16
C ALA A 31 -13.42 -17.39 5.07
N MET A 32 -12.09 -17.30 5.15
CA MET A 32 -11.26 -16.64 4.12
C MET A 32 -11.56 -17.22 2.74
N THR A 33 -12.33 -16.51 1.94
CA THR A 33 -12.64 -16.90 0.56
C THR A 33 -11.45 -16.62 -0.36
N PRO A 34 -11.31 -17.29 -1.52
CA PRO A 34 -10.29 -16.99 -2.52
C PRO A 34 -10.30 -15.50 -2.94
N PHE A 35 -11.47 -14.90 -2.98
CA PHE A 35 -11.65 -13.48 -3.27
C PHE A 35 -11.00 -12.58 -2.21
N LEU A 36 -11.20 -12.88 -0.92
CA LEU A 36 -10.59 -12.14 0.18
C LEU A 36 -9.06 -12.29 0.20
N ARG A 37 -8.55 -13.49 -0.11
CA ARG A 37 -7.11 -13.72 -0.28
C ARG A 37 -6.54 -12.87 -1.41
N LYS A 38 -7.25 -12.78 -2.53
CA LYS A 38 -6.86 -11.95 -3.67
C LYS A 38 -6.79 -10.46 -3.29
N ILE A 39 -7.81 -9.94 -2.60
CA ILE A 39 -7.80 -8.54 -2.11
C ILE A 39 -6.62 -8.29 -1.19
N THR A 40 -6.38 -9.15 -0.19
CA THR A 40 -5.25 -9.01 0.73
C THR A 40 -3.91 -9.03 -0.01
N PHE A 41 -3.74 -9.92 -0.97
CA PHE A 41 -2.52 -10.02 -1.77
C PHE A 41 -2.27 -8.75 -2.59
N PHE A 42 -3.28 -8.20 -3.27
CA PHE A 42 -3.11 -6.97 -4.05
C PHE A 42 -2.94 -5.72 -3.19
N SER A 43 -3.61 -5.65 -2.03
CA SER A 43 -3.36 -4.57 -1.06
C SER A 43 -1.94 -4.64 -0.49
N SER A 44 -1.44 -5.85 -0.23
CA SER A 44 -0.04 -6.05 0.16
C SER A 44 0.94 -5.68 -0.95
N GLY A 45 0.54 -5.84 -2.22
CA GLY A 45 1.34 -5.44 -3.38
C GLY A 45 1.57 -3.93 -3.47
N GLY A 46 0.56 -3.10 -3.15
CA GLY A 46 0.72 -1.65 -3.03
C GLY A 46 1.77 -1.31 -1.98
N SER A 47 1.62 -1.84 -0.77
CA SER A 47 2.59 -1.61 0.31
C SER A 47 4.01 -2.12 -0.01
N PHE A 48 4.12 -3.23 -0.75
CA PHE A 48 5.41 -3.67 -1.29
C PHE A 48 6.04 -2.61 -2.19
N LEU A 49 5.26 -2.05 -3.12
CA LEU A 49 5.71 -1.00 -4.02
C LEU A 49 6.18 0.24 -3.25
N ASP A 50 5.42 0.65 -2.23
CA ASP A 50 5.77 1.78 -1.37
C ASP A 50 7.11 1.57 -0.66
N GLY A 51 7.28 0.42 -0.02
CA GLY A 51 8.52 0.04 0.64
C GLY A 51 9.70 0.00 -0.32
N TYR A 52 9.48 -0.50 -1.53
CA TYR A 52 10.48 -0.55 -2.58
C TYR A 52 10.92 0.86 -3.02
N VAL A 53 9.97 1.73 -3.39
CA VAL A 53 10.26 3.06 -3.93
C VAL A 53 10.88 3.99 -2.86
N LEU A 54 10.39 3.89 -1.61
CA LEU A 54 10.91 4.70 -0.51
C LEU A 54 12.33 4.30 -0.10
N SER A 55 12.64 3.01 -0.10
CA SER A 55 13.97 2.54 0.34
C SER A 55 15.03 2.70 -0.74
N LEU A 56 14.65 2.64 -2.00
CA LEU A 56 15.58 2.67 -3.12
C LEU A 56 16.35 3.99 -3.23
N ILE A 57 15.74 5.12 -2.82
CA ILE A 57 16.39 6.42 -2.86
C ILE A 57 17.62 6.50 -1.95
N GLY A 58 17.60 5.80 -0.82
CA GLY A 58 18.74 5.79 0.11
C GLY A 58 20.01 5.29 -0.57
N VAL A 59 19.90 4.24 -1.40
CA VAL A 59 21.03 3.72 -2.17
C VAL A 59 21.34 4.62 -3.37
N ALA A 60 20.32 5.11 -4.08
CA ALA A 60 20.50 5.98 -5.24
C ALA A 60 21.22 7.30 -4.87
N LEU A 61 20.93 7.88 -3.71
CA LEU A 61 21.58 9.11 -3.22
C LEU A 61 23.10 8.97 -3.11
N THR A 62 23.64 7.79 -2.82
CA THR A 62 25.09 7.59 -2.74
C THR A 62 25.78 7.84 -4.08
N GLN A 63 25.11 7.62 -5.21
CA GLN A 63 25.60 7.94 -6.55
C GLN A 63 25.20 9.35 -7.00
N ILE A 64 24.01 9.81 -6.62
CA ILE A 64 23.47 11.12 -7.02
C ILE A 64 24.25 12.26 -6.36
N THR A 65 24.59 12.13 -5.07
CA THR A 65 25.31 13.15 -4.29
C THR A 65 26.63 13.57 -4.95
N PRO A 66 27.57 12.68 -5.30
CA PRO A 66 28.79 13.06 -5.97
C PRO A 66 28.57 13.52 -7.41
N LEU A 67 27.58 12.99 -8.12
CA LEU A 67 27.31 13.31 -9.51
C LEU A 67 26.85 14.77 -9.69
N PHE A 68 25.96 15.24 -8.83
CA PHE A 68 25.39 16.59 -8.85
C PHE A 68 26.12 17.54 -7.89
N ASN A 69 27.22 17.13 -7.25
CA ASN A 69 27.94 17.88 -6.20
C ASN A 69 26.96 18.42 -5.13
N LEU A 70 26.07 17.56 -4.66
CA LEU A 70 25.05 17.93 -3.68
C LEU A 70 25.72 18.15 -2.31
N ASP A 71 25.32 19.22 -1.65
CA ASP A 71 25.60 19.42 -0.24
C ASP A 71 24.63 18.60 0.64
N GLU A 72 24.87 18.62 1.94
CA GLU A 72 24.03 17.89 2.91
C GLU A 72 22.58 18.39 2.89
N ALA A 73 22.36 19.69 2.64
CA ALA A 73 21.03 20.29 2.61
C ALA A 73 20.22 19.77 1.41
N TRP A 74 20.83 19.65 0.23
CA TRP A 74 20.16 19.08 -0.95
C TRP A 74 19.86 17.59 -0.79
N SER A 75 20.81 16.82 -0.25
CA SER A 75 20.62 15.41 0.01
C SER A 75 19.48 15.17 1.01
N ALA A 76 19.42 15.98 2.07
CA ALA A 76 18.34 15.96 3.04
C ALA A 76 17.01 16.39 2.40
N ALA A 77 16.99 17.42 1.55
CA ALA A 77 15.80 17.89 0.85
C ALA A 77 15.20 16.81 -0.06
N ILE A 78 16.02 16.08 -0.82
CA ILE A 78 15.59 14.97 -1.67
C ILE A 78 14.96 13.86 -0.82
N GLY A 79 15.57 13.51 0.31
CA GLY A 79 15.02 12.51 1.23
C GLY A 79 13.75 12.97 1.95
N ALA A 80 13.71 14.23 2.41
CA ALA A 80 12.57 14.78 3.14
C ALA A 80 11.36 15.10 2.25
N SER A 81 11.58 15.43 0.97
CA SER A 81 10.50 15.81 0.04
C SER A 81 9.44 14.73 -0.08
N VAL A 82 9.84 13.47 -0.10
CA VAL A 82 8.89 12.36 -0.16
C VAL A 82 8.04 12.26 1.10
N LEU A 83 8.60 12.54 2.27
CA LEU A 83 7.84 12.52 3.54
C LEU A 83 6.80 13.65 3.58
N LEU A 84 7.17 14.84 3.11
CA LEU A 84 6.21 15.95 2.94
C LEU A 84 5.12 15.58 1.94
N GLY A 85 5.49 14.90 0.85
CA GLY A 85 4.53 14.35 -0.12
C GLY A 85 3.56 13.36 0.54
N ILE A 86 4.04 12.41 1.32
CA ILE A 86 3.22 11.43 2.05
C ILE A 86 2.23 12.16 2.97
N PHE A 87 2.67 13.15 3.71
CA PHE A 87 1.80 13.93 4.59
C PHE A 87 0.65 14.58 3.82
N VAL A 88 0.94 15.29 2.74
CA VAL A 88 -0.07 15.91 1.86
C VAL A 88 -0.96 14.85 1.22
N GLY A 89 -0.36 13.77 0.71
CA GLY A 89 -1.03 12.68 0.03
C GLY A 89 -2.01 11.92 0.90
N THR A 90 -1.68 11.68 2.14
CA THR A 90 -2.57 10.99 3.09
C THR A 90 -3.86 11.79 3.32
N ILE A 91 -3.74 13.12 3.48
CA ILE A 91 -4.89 13.99 3.67
C ILE A 91 -5.74 14.10 2.39
N ALA A 92 -5.09 14.43 1.27
CA ALA A 92 -5.76 14.60 -0.01
C ALA A 92 -6.31 13.28 -0.56
N GLY A 93 -5.54 12.19 -0.42
CA GLY A 93 -5.88 10.86 -0.90
C GLY A 93 -7.10 10.27 -0.21
N GLY A 94 -7.24 10.44 1.11
CA GLY A 94 -8.45 10.05 1.83
C GLY A 94 -9.71 10.69 1.23
N TYR A 95 -9.70 12.01 1.10
CA TYR A 95 -10.82 12.76 0.52
C TYR A 95 -11.12 12.39 -0.95
N LEU A 96 -10.07 12.22 -1.75
CA LEU A 96 -10.21 11.88 -3.17
C LEU A 96 -10.74 10.45 -3.36
N THR A 97 -10.29 9.53 -2.51
CA THR A 97 -10.72 8.12 -2.51
C THR A 97 -12.22 7.98 -2.24
N ASP A 98 -12.76 8.80 -1.32
CA ASP A 98 -14.18 8.79 -1.00
C ASP A 98 -15.05 9.31 -2.16
N ARG A 99 -14.51 10.22 -2.99
CA ARG A 99 -15.23 10.78 -4.15
C ARG A 99 -15.09 9.96 -5.43
N ILE A 100 -13.89 9.52 -5.76
CA ILE A 100 -13.57 8.84 -7.04
C ILE A 100 -13.84 7.33 -6.93
N GLY A 101 -13.78 6.80 -5.72
CA GLY A 101 -13.88 5.37 -5.43
C GLY A 101 -12.53 4.67 -5.38
N ARG A 102 -12.40 3.75 -4.44
CA ARG A 102 -11.13 3.08 -4.04
C ARG A 102 -10.42 2.38 -5.19
N LYS A 103 -11.17 1.64 -6.05
CA LYS A 103 -10.57 0.90 -7.16
C LYS A 103 -9.91 1.82 -8.18
N LYS A 104 -10.57 2.92 -8.54
CA LYS A 104 -10.04 3.87 -9.51
C LYS A 104 -8.83 4.60 -8.94
N MET A 105 -8.93 5.02 -7.67
CA MET A 105 -7.85 5.75 -7.00
C MET A 105 -6.58 4.91 -6.90
N PHE A 106 -6.69 3.64 -6.57
CA PHE A 106 -5.53 2.74 -6.52
C PHE A 106 -4.85 2.55 -7.89
N ILE A 107 -5.61 2.51 -8.99
CA ILE A 107 -5.03 2.45 -10.34
C ILE A 107 -4.28 3.74 -10.66
N VAL A 108 -4.90 4.88 -10.35
CA VAL A 108 -4.29 6.22 -10.53
C VAL A 108 -2.97 6.31 -9.75
N ASP A 109 -2.98 5.80 -8.53
CA ASP A 109 -1.82 5.78 -7.65
C ASP A 109 -0.64 5.02 -8.26
N ILE A 110 -0.84 3.75 -8.64
CA ILE A 110 0.22 2.93 -9.25
C ILE A 110 0.74 3.55 -10.55
N VAL A 111 -0.15 4.05 -11.41
CA VAL A 111 0.22 4.71 -12.67
C VAL A 111 1.04 5.96 -12.41
N ALA A 112 0.64 6.76 -11.42
CA ALA A 112 1.35 7.97 -11.07
C ALA A 112 2.74 7.68 -10.47
N ILE A 113 2.85 6.74 -9.53
CA ILE A 113 4.14 6.32 -8.98
C ILE A 113 5.06 5.84 -10.11
N GLY A 114 4.58 4.98 -11.02
CA GLY A 114 5.35 4.52 -12.16
C GLY A 114 5.79 5.65 -13.08
N THR A 115 4.90 6.60 -13.38
CA THR A 115 5.19 7.76 -14.23
C THR A 115 6.24 8.67 -13.60
N PHE A 116 6.10 9.03 -12.33
CA PHE A 116 7.08 9.88 -11.65
C PHE A 116 8.40 9.15 -11.41
N SER A 117 8.41 7.83 -11.28
CA SER A 117 9.64 7.03 -11.25
C SER A 117 10.38 7.09 -12.58
N ILE A 118 9.67 7.00 -13.72
CA ILE A 118 10.26 7.20 -15.04
C ILE A 118 10.79 8.64 -15.20
N LEU A 119 9.98 9.63 -14.82
CA LEU A 119 10.41 11.04 -14.90
C LEU A 119 11.65 11.30 -14.07
N SER A 120 11.82 10.64 -12.92
CA SER A 120 13.01 10.75 -12.08
C SER A 120 14.29 10.31 -12.80
N VAL A 121 14.19 9.41 -13.78
CA VAL A 121 15.34 8.95 -14.58
C VAL A 121 15.90 10.06 -15.47
N PHE A 122 15.04 10.97 -15.92
CA PHE A 122 15.39 12.08 -16.82
C PHE A 122 15.72 13.38 -16.10
N CYS A 123 15.73 13.40 -14.76
CA CYS A 123 16.06 14.59 -14.01
C CYS A 123 17.53 14.98 -14.24
N ALA A 124 17.73 16.21 -14.70
CA ALA A 124 19.03 16.81 -14.90
C ALA A 124 19.47 17.72 -13.73
N ASP A 125 18.51 18.18 -12.92
CA ASP A 125 18.72 19.09 -11.81
C ASP A 125 18.21 18.48 -10.47
N PRO A 126 18.86 18.80 -9.35
CA PRO A 126 18.42 18.36 -8.02
C PRO A 126 16.98 18.80 -7.68
N LEU A 127 16.57 20.00 -8.12
CA LEU A 127 15.21 20.50 -7.88
C LEU A 127 14.15 19.67 -8.58
N GLN A 128 14.42 19.19 -9.79
CA GLN A 128 13.51 18.29 -10.51
C GLN A 128 13.36 16.97 -9.76
N LEU A 129 14.44 16.45 -9.18
CA LEU A 129 14.42 15.23 -8.40
C LEU A 129 13.62 15.41 -7.10
N VAL A 130 13.78 16.55 -6.40
CA VAL A 130 12.98 16.92 -5.22
C VAL A 130 11.50 16.95 -5.58
N ALA A 131 11.12 17.59 -6.70
CA ALA A 131 9.74 17.66 -7.16
C ALA A 131 9.18 16.28 -7.51
N ALA A 132 9.91 15.46 -8.26
CA ALA A 132 9.49 14.11 -8.61
C ALA A 132 9.29 13.24 -7.35
N ARG A 133 10.19 13.35 -6.37
CA ARG A 133 10.10 12.66 -5.09
C ARG A 133 8.91 13.11 -4.25
N PHE A 134 8.63 14.41 -4.23
CA PHE A 134 7.45 14.95 -3.58
C PHE A 134 6.16 14.34 -4.16
N PHE A 135 6.02 14.32 -5.49
CA PHE A 135 4.84 13.72 -6.12
C PHE A 135 4.74 12.22 -5.90
N ILE A 136 5.85 11.47 -5.97
CA ILE A 136 5.86 10.05 -5.58
C ILE A 136 5.32 9.91 -4.15
N GLY A 137 5.79 10.75 -3.22
CA GLY A 137 5.32 10.76 -1.85
C GLY A 137 3.81 11.03 -1.72
N VAL A 138 3.27 11.96 -2.50
CA VAL A 138 1.82 12.25 -2.50
C VAL A 138 1.00 11.01 -2.85
N PHE A 139 1.42 10.26 -3.86
CA PHE A 139 0.71 9.06 -4.27
C PHE A 139 0.92 7.90 -3.28
N VAL A 140 2.12 7.66 -2.82
CA VAL A 140 2.40 6.70 -1.73
C VAL A 140 1.55 7.03 -0.49
N GLY A 141 1.45 8.31 -0.12
CA GLY A 141 0.61 8.74 1.00
C GLY A 141 -0.87 8.46 0.78
N ALA A 142 -1.35 8.54 -0.46
CA ALA A 142 -2.74 8.24 -0.80
C ALA A 142 -3.06 6.73 -0.73
N ASP A 143 -2.10 5.83 -0.94
CA ASP A 143 -2.32 4.38 -0.88
C ASP A 143 -2.62 3.88 0.56
N TYR A 144 -2.03 4.49 1.59
CA TYR A 144 -2.23 4.07 2.99
C TYR A 144 -3.72 4.00 3.42
N PRO A 145 -4.53 5.07 3.27
CA PRO A 145 -5.95 5.01 3.63
C PRO A 145 -6.73 4.04 2.73
N ILE A 146 -6.32 3.84 1.48
CA ILE A 146 -6.98 2.92 0.54
C ILE A 146 -6.78 1.47 0.99
N ALA A 147 -5.54 1.06 1.23
CA ALA A 147 -5.18 -0.30 1.61
C ALA A 147 -5.80 -0.70 2.97
N THR A 148 -5.67 0.18 3.97
CA THR A 148 -6.21 -0.08 5.32
C THR A 148 -7.72 -0.16 5.35
N SER A 149 -8.41 0.73 4.63
CA SER A 149 -9.86 0.73 4.55
C SER A 149 -10.42 -0.48 3.80
N LEU A 150 -9.78 -0.91 2.70
CA LEU A 150 -10.15 -2.14 1.99
C LEU A 150 -10.06 -3.37 2.91
N ILE A 151 -8.97 -3.52 3.65
CA ILE A 151 -8.81 -4.63 4.57
C ILE A 151 -9.83 -4.55 5.70
N ALA A 152 -10.06 -3.36 6.26
CA ALA A 152 -10.99 -3.18 7.37
C ALA A 152 -12.44 -3.53 6.98
N GLU A 153 -12.86 -3.24 5.75
CA GLU A 153 -14.22 -3.49 5.29
C GLU A 153 -14.45 -4.92 4.79
N PHE A 154 -13.51 -5.49 4.05
CA PHE A 154 -13.70 -6.77 3.40
C PHE A 154 -13.16 -7.96 4.20
N THR A 155 -12.27 -7.75 5.18
CA THR A 155 -11.68 -8.86 5.93
C THR A 155 -12.47 -9.14 7.21
N PRO A 156 -12.91 -10.40 7.44
CA PRO A 156 -13.56 -10.81 8.68
C PRO A 156 -12.71 -10.46 9.91
N LYS A 157 -13.33 -10.11 11.04
CA LYS A 157 -12.64 -9.68 12.25
C LYS A 157 -11.54 -10.63 12.70
N GLN A 158 -11.79 -11.94 12.58
CA GLN A 158 -10.85 -13.00 12.98
C GLN A 158 -9.55 -12.98 12.17
N HIS A 159 -9.57 -12.52 10.92
CA HIS A 159 -8.42 -12.52 10.01
C HIS A 159 -7.84 -11.12 9.76
N ARG A 160 -8.47 -10.07 10.28
CA ARG A 160 -8.09 -8.68 10.02
C ARG A 160 -6.66 -8.35 10.48
N SER A 161 -6.27 -8.79 11.68
CA SER A 161 -4.92 -8.53 12.19
C SER A 161 -3.85 -9.24 11.36
N ILE A 162 -4.12 -10.46 10.91
CA ILE A 162 -3.22 -11.21 10.03
C ILE A 162 -3.07 -10.50 8.70
N SER A 163 -4.18 -10.06 8.09
CA SER A 163 -4.15 -9.34 6.81
C SER A 163 -3.41 -8.00 6.91
N MET A 164 -3.60 -7.26 8.00
CA MET A 164 -2.83 -6.04 8.24
C MET A 164 -1.34 -6.32 8.48
N GLY A 165 -1.03 -7.39 9.21
CA GLY A 165 0.35 -7.86 9.38
C GLY A 165 1.02 -8.22 8.05
N MET A 166 0.30 -8.85 7.12
CA MET A 166 0.80 -9.16 5.77
C MET A 166 1.12 -7.90 4.96
N VAL A 167 0.29 -6.86 5.05
CA VAL A 167 0.54 -5.57 4.39
C VAL A 167 1.82 -4.93 4.93
N SER A 168 1.98 -4.91 6.26
CA SER A 168 3.20 -4.38 6.88
C SER A 168 4.44 -5.20 6.51
N ALA A 169 4.34 -6.54 6.51
CA ALA A 169 5.43 -7.43 6.12
C ALA A 169 5.82 -7.22 4.64
N ALA A 170 4.84 -7.00 3.76
CA ALA A 170 5.08 -6.72 2.36
C ALA A 170 5.87 -5.42 2.13
N TRP A 171 5.62 -4.40 2.95
CA TRP A 171 6.39 -3.16 2.92
C TRP A 171 7.89 -3.42 3.18
N TYR A 172 8.21 -4.15 4.26
CA TYR A 172 9.60 -4.50 4.59
C TYR A 172 10.24 -5.40 3.52
N LEU A 173 9.45 -6.28 2.92
CA LEU A 173 9.91 -7.13 1.83
C LEU A 173 10.25 -6.29 0.59
N GLY A 174 9.44 -5.28 0.27
CA GLY A 174 9.73 -4.31 -0.78
C GLY A 174 11.02 -3.54 -0.50
N ALA A 175 11.20 -3.05 0.73
CA ALA A 175 12.42 -2.37 1.15
C ALA A 175 13.67 -3.27 1.04
N THR A 176 13.53 -4.55 1.40
CA THR A 176 14.62 -5.53 1.28
C THR A 176 15.01 -5.77 -0.18
N VAL A 177 14.01 -5.96 -1.06
CA VAL A 177 14.25 -6.12 -2.50
C VAL A 177 14.90 -4.88 -3.09
N ALA A 178 14.46 -3.68 -2.68
CA ALA A 178 15.08 -2.41 -3.08
C ALA A 178 16.57 -2.34 -2.71
N ALA A 179 16.92 -2.80 -1.50
CA ALA A 179 18.30 -2.85 -1.06
C ALA A 179 19.17 -3.78 -1.94
N PHE A 180 18.65 -4.97 -2.30
CA PHE A 180 19.33 -5.88 -3.22
C PHE A 180 19.49 -5.28 -4.62
N VAL A 181 18.42 -4.71 -5.18
CA VAL A 181 18.48 -4.03 -6.49
C VAL A 181 19.50 -2.89 -6.46
N GLY A 182 19.47 -2.09 -5.39
CA GLY A 182 20.43 -1.03 -5.17
C GLY A 182 21.88 -1.54 -5.11
N TYR A 183 22.11 -2.63 -4.38
CA TYR A 183 23.43 -3.25 -4.28
C TYR A 183 23.97 -3.72 -5.64
N PHE A 184 23.15 -4.42 -6.43
CA PHE A 184 23.58 -4.90 -7.75
C PHE A 184 23.81 -3.77 -8.76
N LEU A 185 23.02 -2.70 -8.69
CA LEU A 185 23.14 -1.56 -9.60
C LEU A 185 24.15 -0.52 -9.13
N TYR A 186 24.68 -0.66 -7.92
CA TYR A 186 25.65 0.29 -7.37
C TYR A 186 26.92 0.41 -8.21
N SER A 187 27.40 -0.70 -8.76
CA SER A 187 28.61 -0.75 -9.59
C SER A 187 28.39 -0.40 -11.06
N VAL A 188 27.14 -0.16 -11.47
CA VAL A 188 26.79 0.12 -12.87
C VAL A 188 26.91 1.63 -13.12
N PRO A 189 27.53 2.06 -14.25
CA PRO A 189 27.52 3.47 -14.65
C PRO A 189 26.08 3.98 -14.78
N ASN A 190 25.78 5.15 -14.19
CA ASN A 190 24.42 5.70 -14.10
C ASN A 190 23.42 4.74 -13.42
N GLY A 191 23.89 3.91 -12.49
CA GLY A 191 23.06 2.92 -11.79
C GLY A 191 21.86 3.54 -11.06
N TRP A 192 21.99 4.78 -10.58
CA TRP A 192 20.88 5.49 -9.93
C TRP A 192 19.65 5.66 -10.83
N GLN A 193 19.84 5.87 -12.15
CA GLN A 193 18.75 5.97 -13.12
C GLN A 193 18.02 4.62 -13.24
N TRP A 194 18.77 3.54 -13.35
CA TRP A 194 18.22 2.19 -13.38
C TRP A 194 17.53 1.81 -12.07
N MET A 195 18.09 2.22 -10.93
CA MET A 195 17.44 2.05 -9.63
C MET A 195 16.09 2.73 -9.63
N LEU A 196 16.00 4.03 -9.92
CA LEU A 196 14.74 4.78 -9.90
C LEU A 196 13.73 4.26 -10.94
N GLY A 197 14.20 3.93 -12.14
CA GLY A 197 13.38 3.38 -13.21
C GLY A 197 12.85 1.96 -12.92
N SER A 198 13.57 1.17 -12.14
CA SER A 198 13.18 -0.22 -11.83
C SER A 198 11.85 -0.33 -11.08
N ALA A 199 11.40 0.73 -10.40
CA ALA A 199 10.10 0.79 -9.75
C ALA A 199 8.91 0.58 -10.73
N VAL A 200 9.13 0.79 -12.01
CA VAL A 200 8.12 0.53 -13.05
C VAL A 200 7.77 -0.97 -13.15
N ILE A 201 8.72 -1.85 -12.87
CA ILE A 201 8.51 -3.30 -12.95
C ILE A 201 7.40 -3.76 -11.99
N PRO A 202 7.49 -3.51 -10.68
CA PRO A 202 6.40 -3.85 -9.76
C PRO A 202 5.10 -3.09 -10.07
N CYS A 203 5.16 -1.84 -10.57
CA CYS A 203 3.96 -1.12 -11.01
C CYS A 203 3.22 -1.87 -12.14
N ILE A 204 3.93 -2.34 -13.15
CA ILE A 204 3.32 -3.09 -14.27
C ILE A 204 2.74 -4.42 -13.77
N ILE A 205 3.45 -5.15 -12.93
CA ILE A 205 2.98 -6.42 -12.35
C ILE A 205 1.67 -6.21 -11.60
N LEU A 206 1.58 -5.15 -10.80
CA LEU A 206 0.38 -4.83 -10.04
C LEU A 206 -0.79 -4.37 -10.93
N LEU A 207 -0.51 -3.63 -12.00
CA LEU A 207 -1.54 -3.19 -12.97
C LEU A 207 -2.12 -4.36 -13.75
N VAL A 208 -1.27 -5.28 -14.24
CA VAL A 208 -1.70 -6.44 -15.03
C VAL A 208 -2.43 -7.48 -14.17
N GLY A 209 -2.02 -7.62 -12.92
CA GLY A 209 -2.62 -8.59 -11.99
C GLY A 209 -4.03 -8.22 -11.49
N ARG A 210 -4.52 -7.03 -11.78
CA ARG A 210 -5.74 -6.45 -11.22
C ARG A 210 -6.83 -6.21 -12.26
#